data_e34c401c9fb1da8779094b689b9a3957
#
_entry.id   e34c401c9fb1da8779094b689b9a3957
#
_cell.length_a   1.000
_cell.length_b   1.000
_cell.length_c   1.000
_cell.angle_alpha   90.00
_cell.angle_beta   90.00
_cell.angle_gamma   90.00
#
_symmetry.space_group_name_H-M   'P 1'
#
loop_
_entity.id
_entity.type
_entity.pdbx_description
1 polymer ?
#
loop_
_entity_poly.entity_id
_entity_poly.type
_entity_poly.pdbx_seq_one_letter_code
_entity_poly.pdbx_strand_id
1 'polypeptide(L)'
;MLQATKLIIEGLRDSVRRARHFGLFRSPKNLIQAKAELQKDIHLIERALALPEPRRPFGNSPVKRVEDIIANYGDQLGKNLLSQAKTVLDNRDSWNDKGLRPKQITLPAATGVEKFLVSRRSVRAFGSDKQISDIELEQVIALAVQAPSVSNTQSWSVRAYRQPQDISDILKLQDGNVGNSPVPVLLVVTVDIRNFTGSNERNQMWIDGGIFLQQLLLSIHALGWASCPMNFSATNSQANKLRKLAGIADYEEIICFVSVGEEDRDIVPAPSLRKPVQEVLRIEKLRN
;
A
#
# COMPACT_ATOMS: atom_id res chain seq x y z
N MET A 1 2.11 35.12 11.09
CA MET A 1 3.50 35.02 10.63
C MET A 1 4.33 34.01 11.45
N LEU A 2 4.38 34.13 12.78
CA LEU A 2 5.20 33.23 13.63
C LEU A 2 4.86 31.72 13.50
N GLN A 3 3.58 31.36 13.40
CA GLN A 3 3.15 29.95 13.27
C GLN A 3 3.47 29.35 11.89
N ALA A 4 3.30 30.12 10.81
CA ALA A 4 3.68 29.67 9.46
C ALA A 4 5.18 29.44 9.35
N THR A 5 5.99 30.38 9.92
CA THR A 5 7.45 30.22 9.97
C THR A 5 7.86 28.97 10.75
N LYS A 6 7.21 28.71 11.91
CA LYS A 6 7.46 27.49 12.69
C LYS A 6 7.11 26.23 11.88
N LEU A 7 5.99 26.21 11.17
CA LEU A 7 5.59 25.05 10.34
C LEU A 7 6.63 24.76 9.24
N ILE A 8 7.12 25.80 8.56
CA ILE A 8 8.15 25.68 7.53
C ILE A 8 9.46 25.14 8.15
N ILE A 9 9.91 25.72 9.25
CA ILE A 9 11.16 25.30 9.91
C ILE A 9 11.06 23.84 10.38
N GLU A 10 9.96 23.44 11.00
CA GLU A 10 9.75 22.06 11.43
C GLU A 10 9.65 21.12 10.24
N GLY A 11 8.97 21.51 9.15
CA GLY A 11 8.93 20.75 7.90
C GLY A 11 10.31 20.58 7.26
N LEU A 12 11.15 21.62 7.26
CA LEU A 12 12.53 21.54 6.77
C LEU A 12 13.39 20.64 7.65
N ARG A 13 13.26 20.73 8.97
CA ARG A 13 13.96 19.83 9.92
C ARG A 13 13.58 18.37 9.68
N ASP A 14 12.29 18.09 9.53
CA ASP A 14 11.80 16.74 9.21
C ASP A 14 12.37 16.26 7.87
N SER A 15 12.41 17.13 6.87
CA SER A 15 12.99 16.82 5.54
C SER A 15 14.47 16.52 5.63
N VAL A 16 15.24 17.33 6.37
CA VAL A 16 16.69 17.12 6.59
C VAL A 16 16.93 15.83 7.37
N ARG A 17 16.19 15.57 8.44
CA ARG A 17 16.26 14.33 9.20
C ARG A 17 15.96 13.13 8.33
N ARG A 18 14.88 13.17 7.56
CA ARG A 18 14.49 12.09 6.64
C ARG A 18 15.56 11.84 5.58
N ALA A 19 16.11 12.88 4.96
CA ALA A 19 17.14 12.77 3.93
C ALA A 19 18.41 12.03 4.41
N ARG A 20 18.75 12.09 5.70
CA ARG A 20 19.89 11.36 6.28
C ARG A 20 19.66 9.85 6.36
N HIS A 21 18.41 9.43 6.48
CA HIS A 21 18.02 8.04 6.74
C HIS A 21 17.33 7.36 5.55
N PHE A 22 16.82 8.14 4.61
CA PHE A 22 16.23 7.60 3.39
C PHE A 22 17.29 6.90 2.53
N GLY A 23 16.92 5.75 1.99
CA GLY A 23 17.62 5.16 0.86
C GLY A 23 17.38 6.02 -0.38
N LEU A 24 18.37 6.85 -0.76
CA LEU A 24 18.25 7.72 -1.92
C LEU A 24 18.35 6.94 -3.26
N PHE A 25 18.92 5.75 -3.22
CA PHE A 25 19.11 4.87 -4.37
C PHE A 25 18.79 3.43 -3.99
N ARG A 26 18.46 2.60 -4.97
CA ARG A 26 18.21 1.15 -4.78
C ARG A 26 19.48 0.35 -4.43
N SER A 27 20.54 1.01 -4.03
CA SER A 27 21.77 0.40 -3.49
C SER A 27 21.81 0.63 -1.99
N PRO A 28 21.49 -0.42 -1.18
CA PRO A 28 21.44 -0.27 0.27
C PRO A 28 22.83 0.04 0.85
N LYS A 29 22.89 0.99 1.78
CA LYS A 29 24.11 1.40 2.48
C LYS A 29 24.29 0.69 3.81
N ASN A 30 23.28 0.00 4.29
CA ASN A 30 23.29 -0.73 5.57
C ASN A 30 22.29 -1.87 5.55
N LEU A 31 22.35 -2.74 6.55
CA LEU A 31 21.52 -3.92 6.67
C LEU A 31 20.01 -3.61 6.70
N ILE A 32 19.61 -2.50 7.34
CA ILE A 32 18.18 -2.12 7.43
C ILE A 32 17.65 -1.78 6.04
N GLN A 33 18.40 -0.98 5.28
CA GLN A 33 18.04 -0.67 3.90
C GLN A 33 18.08 -1.91 3.00
N ALA A 34 19.06 -2.81 3.21
CA ALA A 34 19.15 -4.06 2.47
C ALA A 34 17.91 -4.94 2.68
N LYS A 35 17.47 -5.11 3.93
CA LYS A 35 16.23 -5.84 4.25
C LYS A 35 15.01 -5.19 3.62
N ALA A 36 14.92 -3.86 3.65
CA ALA A 36 13.81 -3.12 3.06
C ALA A 36 13.76 -3.25 1.52
N GLU A 37 14.88 -3.10 0.84
CA GLU A 37 14.96 -3.25 -0.62
C GLU A 37 14.73 -4.70 -1.06
N LEU A 38 15.26 -5.67 -0.34
CA LEU A 38 14.97 -7.09 -0.58
C LEU A 38 13.47 -7.37 -0.48
N GLN A 39 12.81 -6.88 0.58
CA GLN A 39 11.37 -7.05 0.76
C GLN A 39 10.55 -6.39 -0.36
N LYS A 40 10.95 -5.20 -0.83
CA LYS A 40 10.31 -4.52 -1.96
C LYS A 40 10.43 -5.32 -3.26
N ASP A 41 11.62 -5.84 -3.57
CA ASP A 41 11.85 -6.59 -4.79
C ASP A 41 11.15 -7.96 -4.77
N ILE A 42 11.13 -8.65 -3.62
CA ILE A 42 10.32 -9.87 -3.43
C ILE A 42 8.84 -9.55 -3.68
N HIS A 43 8.31 -8.53 -3.03
CA HIS A 43 6.92 -8.16 -3.20
C HIS A 43 6.58 -7.72 -4.63
N LEU A 44 7.52 -7.07 -5.33
CA LEU A 44 7.35 -6.73 -6.75
C LEU A 44 7.16 -7.98 -7.62
N ILE A 45 7.94 -9.03 -7.36
CA ILE A 45 7.84 -10.32 -8.09
C ILE A 45 6.51 -11.02 -7.73
N GLU A 46 6.17 -11.13 -6.44
CA GLU A 46 4.89 -11.70 -5.99
C GLU A 46 3.69 -11.00 -6.64
N ARG A 47 3.72 -9.67 -6.64
CA ARG A 47 2.67 -8.86 -7.26
C ARG A 47 2.53 -9.14 -8.75
N ALA A 48 3.67 -9.26 -9.47
CA ALA A 48 3.66 -9.56 -10.89
C ALA A 48 3.05 -10.93 -11.17
N LEU A 49 3.36 -11.95 -10.35
CA LEU A 49 2.77 -13.30 -10.45
C LEU A 49 1.27 -13.32 -10.15
N ALA A 50 0.78 -12.38 -9.35
CA ALA A 50 -0.63 -12.27 -8.98
C ALA A 50 -1.46 -11.43 -9.97
N LEU A 51 -0.88 -10.98 -11.07
CA LEU A 51 -1.64 -10.30 -12.13
C LEU A 51 -2.52 -11.30 -12.90
N PRO A 52 -3.65 -10.85 -13.48
CA PRO A 52 -4.45 -11.68 -14.40
C PRO A 52 -3.62 -12.25 -15.54
N GLU A 53 -2.79 -11.41 -16.14
CA GLU A 53 -1.89 -11.78 -17.25
C GLU A 53 -0.44 -11.39 -16.92
N PRO A 54 0.29 -12.22 -16.15
CA PRO A 54 1.68 -11.94 -15.88
C PRO A 54 2.50 -12.05 -17.18
N ARG A 55 3.39 -11.09 -17.40
CA ARG A 55 4.33 -11.19 -18.52
C ARG A 55 5.18 -12.45 -18.38
N ARG A 56 5.62 -13.00 -19.53
CA ARG A 56 6.50 -14.17 -19.55
C ARG A 56 7.52 -14.04 -20.69
N PRO A 57 8.82 -14.04 -20.41
CA PRO A 57 9.43 -14.00 -19.08
C PRO A 57 9.36 -12.61 -18.45
N PHE A 58 9.54 -12.54 -17.12
CA PHE A 58 9.63 -11.27 -16.39
C PHE A 58 10.61 -11.32 -15.21
N GLY A 59 10.89 -10.17 -14.61
CA GLY A 59 11.52 -10.05 -13.29
C GLY A 59 13.04 -10.11 -13.28
N ASN A 60 13.75 -10.01 -14.42
CA ASN A 60 15.20 -10.09 -14.44
C ASN A 60 15.90 -9.02 -13.58
N SER A 61 15.43 -7.78 -13.65
CA SER A 61 16.02 -6.68 -12.89
C SER A 61 15.80 -6.81 -11.36
N PRO A 62 14.58 -7.06 -10.83
CA PRO A 62 14.42 -7.30 -9.39
C PRO A 62 15.15 -8.56 -8.92
N VAL A 63 15.18 -9.65 -9.70
CA VAL A 63 15.93 -10.86 -9.34
C VAL A 63 17.41 -10.57 -9.15
N LYS A 64 18.04 -9.87 -10.10
CA LYS A 64 19.45 -9.50 -9.96
C LYS A 64 19.71 -8.70 -8.68
N ARG A 65 18.82 -7.75 -8.32
CA ARG A 65 19.00 -7.00 -7.06
C ARG A 65 18.82 -7.87 -5.81
N VAL A 66 17.87 -8.82 -5.85
CA VAL A 66 17.69 -9.81 -4.77
C VAL A 66 18.97 -10.62 -4.59
N GLU A 67 19.53 -11.15 -5.69
CA GLU A 67 20.78 -11.92 -5.68
C GLU A 67 21.96 -11.10 -5.15
N ASP A 68 22.12 -9.86 -5.65
CA ASP A 68 23.18 -8.94 -5.19
C ASP A 68 23.06 -8.63 -3.70
N ILE A 69 21.85 -8.40 -3.18
CA ILE A 69 21.63 -8.16 -1.75
C ILE A 69 21.92 -9.41 -0.93
N ILE A 70 21.51 -10.59 -1.37
CA ILE A 70 21.78 -11.86 -0.69
C ILE A 70 23.29 -12.12 -0.68
N ALA A 71 23.99 -11.90 -1.79
CA ALA A 71 25.43 -12.07 -1.88
C ALA A 71 26.20 -11.15 -0.92
N ASN A 72 25.74 -9.89 -0.76
CA ASN A 72 26.45 -8.91 0.06
C ASN A 72 26.13 -9.01 1.57
N TYR A 73 24.94 -9.46 1.95
CA TYR A 73 24.47 -9.44 3.34
C TYR A 73 24.24 -10.84 3.95
N GLY A 74 24.04 -11.87 3.11
CA GLY A 74 23.96 -13.26 3.54
C GLY A 74 23.04 -13.51 4.73
N ASP A 75 23.50 -14.27 5.68
CA ASP A 75 22.75 -14.68 6.89
C ASP A 75 22.31 -13.51 7.79
N GLN A 76 22.93 -12.33 7.66
CA GLN A 76 22.51 -11.12 8.38
C GLN A 76 21.07 -10.68 8.02
N LEU A 77 20.58 -11.05 6.84
CA LEU A 77 19.20 -10.80 6.42
C LEU A 77 18.18 -11.55 7.27
N GLY A 78 18.58 -12.68 7.86
CA GLY A 78 17.73 -13.55 8.66
C GLY A 78 17.04 -14.65 7.87
N LYS A 79 16.92 -15.83 8.49
CA LYS A 79 16.41 -17.07 7.84
C LYS A 79 15.03 -16.90 7.20
N ASN A 80 14.11 -16.18 7.86
CA ASN A 80 12.76 -15.98 7.33
C ASN A 80 12.75 -15.22 5.99
N LEU A 81 13.46 -14.08 5.94
CA LEU A 81 13.50 -13.26 4.74
C LEU A 81 14.21 -13.99 3.58
N LEU A 82 15.27 -14.74 3.88
CA LEU A 82 15.96 -15.59 2.90
C LEU A 82 15.06 -16.70 2.38
N SER A 83 14.29 -17.37 3.25
CA SER A 83 13.33 -18.40 2.85
C SER A 83 12.21 -17.83 1.98
N GLN A 84 11.70 -16.65 2.32
CA GLN A 84 10.72 -15.93 1.49
C GLN A 84 11.29 -15.60 0.11
N ALA A 85 12.49 -15.02 0.07
CA ALA A 85 13.17 -14.70 -1.18
C ALA A 85 13.29 -15.93 -2.08
N LYS A 86 13.79 -17.04 -1.54
CA LYS A 86 13.93 -18.29 -2.27
C LYS A 86 12.59 -18.78 -2.84
N THR A 87 11.55 -18.82 -2.01
CA THR A 87 10.21 -19.26 -2.44
C THR A 87 9.68 -18.40 -3.60
N VAL A 88 9.87 -17.10 -3.53
CA VAL A 88 9.39 -16.16 -4.56
C VAL A 88 10.18 -16.31 -5.86
N LEU A 89 11.50 -16.51 -5.77
CA LEU A 89 12.34 -16.78 -6.94
C LEU A 89 11.95 -18.11 -7.60
N ASP A 90 11.77 -19.17 -6.83
CA ASP A 90 11.36 -20.50 -7.33
C ASP A 90 9.99 -20.42 -8.06
N ASN A 91 9.04 -19.67 -7.49
CA ASN A 91 7.73 -19.44 -8.11
C ASN A 91 7.84 -18.65 -9.43
N ARG A 92 8.67 -17.61 -9.45
CA ARG A 92 8.93 -16.81 -10.67
C ARG A 92 9.57 -17.66 -11.77
N ASP A 93 10.53 -18.50 -11.42
CA ASP A 93 11.21 -19.38 -12.37
C ASP A 93 10.25 -20.46 -12.91
N SER A 94 9.43 -21.04 -12.03
CA SER A 94 8.35 -21.96 -12.43
C SER A 94 7.36 -21.31 -13.41
N TRP A 95 7.03 -20.05 -13.21
CA TRP A 95 6.21 -19.29 -14.15
C TRP A 95 6.94 -19.05 -15.48
N ASN A 96 8.17 -18.53 -15.42
CA ASN A 96 8.93 -18.21 -16.62
C ASN A 96 9.23 -19.43 -17.48
N ASP A 97 9.57 -20.56 -16.86
CA ASP A 97 9.95 -21.78 -17.58
C ASP A 97 8.72 -22.60 -18.02
N LYS A 98 7.73 -22.73 -17.16
CA LYS A 98 6.62 -23.70 -17.33
C LYS A 98 5.24 -23.04 -17.40
N GLY A 99 5.10 -21.74 -17.12
CA GLY A 99 3.80 -21.07 -17.03
C GLY A 99 2.99 -21.49 -15.79
N LEU A 100 3.65 -22.08 -14.78
CA LEU A 100 2.99 -22.55 -13.57
C LEU A 100 2.85 -21.38 -12.58
N ARG A 101 1.62 -21.07 -12.19
CA ARG A 101 1.32 -20.09 -11.14
C ARG A 101 1.65 -20.63 -9.75
N PRO A 102 1.94 -19.74 -8.79
CA PRO A 102 2.09 -20.14 -7.39
C PRO A 102 0.85 -20.90 -6.89
N LYS A 103 1.07 -21.88 -6.03
CA LYS A 103 -0.03 -22.56 -5.35
C LYS A 103 -0.78 -21.59 -4.45
N GLN A 104 -2.09 -21.71 -4.41
CA GLN A 104 -2.93 -20.95 -3.51
C GLN A 104 -2.52 -21.21 -2.07
N ILE A 105 -2.26 -20.13 -1.32
CA ILE A 105 -2.00 -20.24 0.11
C ILE A 105 -3.33 -20.47 0.83
N THR A 106 -3.48 -21.63 1.43
CA THR A 106 -4.59 -21.89 2.36
C THR A 106 -4.32 -21.10 3.63
N LEU A 107 -5.16 -20.10 3.90
CA LEU A 107 -5.07 -19.36 5.15
C LEU A 107 -5.47 -20.26 6.33
N PRO A 108 -4.82 -20.09 7.51
CA PRO A 108 -5.22 -20.84 8.71
C PRO A 108 -6.71 -20.65 8.97
N ALA A 109 -7.38 -21.71 9.36
CA ALA A 109 -8.76 -21.65 9.80
C ALA A 109 -8.81 -20.92 11.16
N ALA A 110 -8.94 -19.59 11.12
CA ALA A 110 -9.24 -18.80 12.30
C ALA A 110 -10.76 -18.65 12.44
N THR A 111 -11.25 -18.46 13.65
CA THR A 111 -12.67 -18.25 13.93
C THR A 111 -12.93 -16.78 14.27
N GLY A 112 -14.11 -16.27 13.88
CA GLY A 112 -14.53 -14.92 14.27
C GLY A 112 -13.68 -13.79 13.70
N VAL A 113 -13.43 -12.77 14.53
CA VAL A 113 -12.72 -11.52 14.15
C VAL A 113 -11.28 -11.76 13.72
N GLU A 114 -10.59 -12.71 14.32
CA GLU A 114 -9.21 -13.06 13.95
C GLU A 114 -9.14 -13.55 12.50
N LYS A 115 -10.05 -14.43 12.11
CA LYS A 115 -10.16 -14.91 10.73
C LYS A 115 -10.39 -13.76 9.76
N PHE A 116 -11.29 -12.86 10.10
CA PHE A 116 -11.57 -11.64 9.33
C PHE A 116 -10.31 -10.80 9.12
N LEU A 117 -9.56 -10.51 10.20
CA LEU A 117 -8.34 -9.68 10.13
C LEU A 117 -7.25 -10.32 9.27
N VAL A 118 -7.05 -11.65 9.36
CA VAL A 118 -5.99 -12.33 8.60
C VAL A 118 -6.39 -12.64 7.16
N SER A 119 -7.68 -12.66 6.83
CA SER A 119 -8.16 -13.00 5.48
C SER A 119 -8.05 -11.86 4.49
N ARG A 120 -8.08 -10.58 4.93
CA ARG A 120 -7.99 -9.43 4.02
C ARG A 120 -6.67 -9.44 3.22
N ARG A 121 -6.78 -9.32 1.91
CA ARG A 121 -5.66 -9.25 0.95
C ARG A 121 -5.77 -8.03 0.05
N SER A 122 -4.67 -7.65 -0.59
CA SER A 122 -4.68 -6.68 -1.69
C SER A 122 -4.98 -7.42 -2.99
N VAL A 123 -6.20 -7.30 -3.46
CA VAL A 123 -6.71 -7.91 -4.68
C VAL A 123 -6.55 -6.93 -5.84
N ARG A 124 -5.99 -7.40 -6.95
CA ARG A 124 -5.68 -6.59 -8.15
C ARG A 124 -6.36 -7.09 -9.41
N ALA A 125 -7.02 -8.25 -9.32
CA ALA A 125 -7.83 -8.83 -10.36
C ALA A 125 -9.28 -8.77 -9.92
N PHE A 126 -10.13 -8.12 -10.71
CA PHE A 126 -11.52 -7.91 -10.41
C PHE A 126 -12.39 -8.64 -11.43
N GLY A 127 -13.41 -9.33 -10.94
CA GLY A 127 -14.46 -9.92 -11.76
C GLY A 127 -15.39 -8.86 -12.35
N SER A 128 -16.22 -9.29 -13.30
CA SER A 128 -17.18 -8.45 -13.99
C SER A 128 -18.63 -8.69 -13.58
N ASP A 129 -18.89 -9.72 -12.76
CA ASP A 129 -20.24 -10.21 -12.49
C ASP A 129 -21.03 -9.28 -11.57
N LYS A 130 -20.33 -8.63 -10.64
CA LYS A 130 -20.93 -7.70 -9.69
C LYS A 130 -20.20 -6.37 -9.63
N GLN A 131 -20.98 -5.32 -9.50
CA GLN A 131 -20.47 -3.98 -9.24
C GLN A 131 -21.03 -3.48 -7.90
N ILE A 132 -20.13 -2.95 -7.05
CA ILE A 132 -20.54 -2.31 -5.80
C ILE A 132 -21.48 -1.13 -6.11
N SER A 133 -22.67 -1.15 -5.53
CA SER A 133 -23.65 -0.08 -5.66
C SER A 133 -23.28 1.16 -4.82
N ASP A 134 -23.95 2.29 -5.05
CA ASP A 134 -23.73 3.48 -4.23
C ASP A 134 -24.17 3.26 -2.78
N ILE A 135 -25.25 2.51 -2.57
CA ILE A 135 -25.74 2.14 -1.23
C ILE A 135 -24.70 1.30 -0.47
N GLU A 136 -24.10 0.32 -1.14
CA GLU A 136 -23.05 -0.49 -0.51
C GLU A 136 -21.79 0.33 -0.23
N LEU A 137 -21.47 1.29 -1.12
CA LEU A 137 -20.36 2.20 -0.89
C LEU A 137 -20.62 3.13 0.30
N GLU A 138 -21.85 3.63 0.46
CA GLU A 138 -22.26 4.37 1.63
C GLU A 138 -22.15 3.54 2.93
N GLN A 139 -22.54 2.26 2.88
CA GLN A 139 -22.36 1.34 4.01
C GLN A 139 -20.87 1.12 4.35
N VAL A 140 -20.00 0.98 3.33
CA VAL A 140 -18.55 0.93 3.52
C VAL A 140 -18.04 2.17 4.25
N ILE A 141 -18.47 3.36 3.79
CA ILE A 141 -18.04 4.62 4.40
C ILE A 141 -18.60 4.78 5.82
N ALA A 142 -19.84 4.37 6.07
CA ALA A 142 -20.45 4.40 7.41
C ALA A 142 -19.67 3.57 8.44
N LEU A 143 -19.06 2.47 8.01
CA LEU A 143 -18.14 1.69 8.85
C LEU A 143 -16.75 2.33 8.93
N ALA A 144 -16.27 2.92 7.85
CA ALA A 144 -14.95 3.52 7.80
C ALA A 144 -14.82 4.77 8.68
N VAL A 145 -15.87 5.57 8.81
CA VAL A 145 -15.88 6.78 9.68
C VAL A 145 -15.83 6.47 11.17
N GLN A 146 -15.92 5.19 11.57
CA GLN A 146 -15.67 4.77 12.95
C GLN A 146 -14.17 4.81 13.32
N ALA A 147 -13.29 5.14 12.37
CA ALA A 147 -11.88 5.36 12.63
C ALA A 147 -11.66 6.48 13.65
N PRO A 148 -10.75 6.31 14.63
CA PRO A 148 -10.39 7.42 15.50
C PRO A 148 -9.55 8.46 14.76
N SER A 149 -9.64 9.73 15.20
CA SER A 149 -8.80 10.81 14.70
C SER A 149 -8.35 11.72 15.85
N VAL A 150 -7.30 12.50 15.65
CA VAL A 150 -6.86 13.46 16.64
C VAL A 150 -8.01 14.41 16.97
N SER A 151 -8.30 14.58 18.26
CA SER A 151 -9.39 15.43 18.75
C SER A 151 -10.73 15.21 18.02
N ASN A 152 -10.94 14.02 17.46
CA ASN A 152 -12.12 13.66 16.66
C ASN A 152 -12.40 14.61 15.48
N THR A 153 -11.35 15.12 14.84
CA THR A 153 -11.45 16.09 13.74
C THR A 153 -12.06 15.52 12.48
N GLN A 154 -11.94 14.19 12.26
CA GLN A 154 -12.53 13.46 11.12
C GLN A 154 -12.27 14.15 9.77
N SER A 155 -11.02 14.54 9.55
CA SER A 155 -10.59 15.41 8.46
C SER A 155 -10.51 14.72 7.08
N TRP A 156 -10.85 13.45 7.00
CA TRP A 156 -10.80 12.64 5.77
C TRP A 156 -11.96 12.91 4.83
N SER A 157 -11.71 12.68 3.55
CA SER A 157 -12.70 12.67 2.48
C SER A 157 -12.39 11.56 1.48
N VAL A 158 -13.42 11.02 0.84
CA VAL A 158 -13.30 9.96 -0.16
C VAL A 158 -14.05 10.39 -1.43
N ARG A 159 -13.35 10.36 -2.56
CA ARG A 159 -13.95 10.53 -3.89
C ARG A 159 -14.01 9.19 -4.58
N ALA A 160 -15.17 8.82 -5.10
CA ALA A 160 -15.39 7.59 -5.84
C ALA A 160 -15.54 7.88 -7.34
N TYR A 161 -14.75 7.18 -8.15
CA TYR A 161 -14.81 7.26 -9.62
C TYR A 161 -15.23 5.90 -10.17
N ARG A 162 -16.19 5.91 -11.13
CA ARG A 162 -16.75 4.71 -11.75
C ARG A 162 -16.59 4.71 -13.26
N GLN A 163 -16.45 5.90 -13.86
CA GLN A 163 -16.29 5.98 -15.30
C GLN A 163 -14.91 5.49 -15.71
N PRO A 164 -14.80 4.51 -16.64
CA PRO A 164 -13.51 3.92 -17.02
C PRO A 164 -12.50 4.97 -17.51
N GLN A 165 -12.98 6.02 -18.20
CA GLN A 165 -12.09 7.07 -18.68
C GLN A 165 -11.51 7.90 -17.54
N ASP A 166 -12.33 8.29 -16.55
CA ASP A 166 -11.88 9.06 -15.38
C ASP A 166 -10.86 8.26 -14.58
N ILE A 167 -11.15 6.96 -14.34
CA ILE A 167 -10.25 6.05 -13.65
C ILE A 167 -8.91 5.93 -14.39
N SER A 168 -8.98 5.73 -15.72
CA SER A 168 -7.78 5.64 -16.56
C SER A 168 -6.94 6.91 -16.48
N ASP A 169 -7.56 8.08 -16.57
CA ASP A 169 -6.83 9.35 -16.53
C ASP A 169 -6.19 9.64 -15.17
N ILE A 170 -6.87 9.28 -14.07
CA ILE A 170 -6.31 9.37 -12.72
C ILE A 170 -5.13 8.39 -12.56
N LEU A 171 -5.29 7.15 -12.99
CA LEU A 171 -4.28 6.11 -12.85
C LEU A 171 -3.03 6.35 -13.70
N LYS A 172 -3.09 7.12 -14.78
CA LYS A 172 -1.91 7.59 -15.55
C LYS A 172 -0.96 8.45 -14.69
N LEU A 173 -1.48 9.06 -13.62
CA LEU A 173 -0.69 9.89 -12.70
C LEU A 173 -0.18 9.11 -11.48
N GLN A 174 -0.53 7.81 -11.35
CA GLN A 174 -0.13 6.94 -10.26
C GLN A 174 0.84 5.87 -10.77
N ASP A 175 1.99 5.77 -10.15
CA ASP A 175 2.98 4.75 -10.49
C ASP A 175 2.62 3.37 -9.89
N GLY A 176 2.91 2.30 -10.65
CA GLY A 176 2.80 0.94 -10.13
C GLY A 176 1.46 0.24 -10.31
N ASN A 177 0.59 0.74 -11.19
CA ASN A 177 -0.69 0.08 -11.55
C ASN A 177 -0.62 -0.70 -12.87
N VAL A 178 0.52 -0.74 -13.53
CA VAL A 178 0.70 -1.41 -14.82
C VAL A 178 0.41 -2.92 -14.68
N GLY A 179 -0.46 -3.43 -15.55
CA GLY A 179 -0.83 -4.84 -15.59
C GLY A 179 -1.93 -5.25 -14.58
N ASN A 180 -2.47 -4.31 -13.81
CA ASN A 180 -3.69 -4.59 -13.05
C ASN A 180 -4.87 -4.80 -14.03
N SER A 181 -5.88 -5.57 -13.62
CA SER A 181 -7.16 -5.63 -14.36
C SER A 181 -7.86 -4.27 -14.35
N PRO A 182 -8.83 -4.03 -15.24
CA PRO A 182 -9.67 -2.85 -15.15
C PRO A 182 -10.22 -2.67 -13.73
N VAL A 183 -10.13 -1.46 -13.21
CA VAL A 183 -10.61 -1.11 -11.88
C VAL A 183 -12.08 -0.72 -11.95
N PRO A 184 -13.01 -1.47 -11.32
CA PRO A 184 -14.45 -1.15 -11.39
C PRO A 184 -14.81 0.15 -10.68
N VAL A 185 -14.22 0.39 -9.51
CA VAL A 185 -14.35 1.63 -8.73
C VAL A 185 -13.01 2.04 -8.18
N LEU A 186 -12.64 3.29 -8.36
CA LEU A 186 -11.45 3.91 -7.79
C LEU A 186 -11.85 4.91 -6.70
N LEU A 187 -11.36 4.69 -5.49
CA LEU A 187 -11.48 5.65 -4.39
C LEU A 187 -10.19 6.45 -4.26
N VAL A 188 -10.32 7.76 -4.12
CA VAL A 188 -9.23 8.67 -3.76
C VAL A 188 -9.47 9.19 -2.35
N VAL A 189 -8.59 8.81 -1.43
CA VAL A 189 -8.66 9.21 -0.02
C VAL A 189 -7.82 10.47 0.17
N THR A 190 -8.43 11.51 0.72
CA THR A 190 -7.77 12.77 1.05
C THR A 190 -8.02 13.17 2.50
N VAL A 191 -7.21 14.08 3.01
CA VAL A 191 -7.36 14.67 4.35
C VAL A 191 -7.24 16.18 4.24
N ASP A 192 -8.18 16.91 4.81
CA ASP A 192 -8.18 18.37 4.86
C ASP A 192 -7.21 18.84 5.94
N ILE A 193 -6.08 19.41 5.51
CA ILE A 193 -5.00 19.88 6.41
C ILE A 193 -5.39 21.07 7.29
N ARG A 194 -6.49 21.77 6.99
CA ARG A 194 -6.97 22.90 7.77
C ARG A 194 -7.52 22.50 9.14
N ASN A 195 -7.80 21.20 9.33
CA ASN A 195 -8.28 20.65 10.60
C ASN A 195 -7.17 20.51 11.67
N PHE A 196 -5.91 20.72 11.31
CA PHE A 196 -4.78 20.57 12.22
C PHE A 196 -4.20 21.90 12.65
N THR A 197 -3.72 21.98 13.90
CA THR A 197 -3.33 23.24 14.52
C THR A 197 -1.85 23.22 14.95
N GLY A 198 -1.08 24.15 14.41
CA GLY A 198 0.30 24.39 14.82
C GLY A 198 1.30 23.32 14.37
N SER A 199 2.56 23.57 14.71
CA SER A 199 3.69 22.74 14.27
C SER A 199 3.73 21.34 14.88
N ASN A 200 3.05 21.15 16.01
CA ASN A 200 3.04 19.86 16.72
C ASN A 200 2.20 18.82 15.97
N GLU A 201 1.21 19.25 15.22
CA GLU A 201 0.34 18.38 14.41
C GLU A 201 0.81 18.25 12.95
N ARG A 202 2.01 18.70 12.59
CA ARG A 202 2.53 18.72 11.21
C ARG A 202 2.58 17.36 10.47
N ASN A 203 2.47 16.27 11.20
CA ASN A 203 2.42 14.92 10.64
C ASN A 203 1.06 14.24 10.82
N GLN A 204 0.12 14.90 11.51
CA GLN A 204 -1.11 14.27 11.93
C GLN A 204 -2.01 13.88 10.77
N MET A 205 -2.01 14.62 9.67
CA MET A 205 -2.74 14.29 8.45
C MET A 205 -2.38 12.90 7.90
N TRP A 206 -1.11 12.49 8.00
CA TRP A 206 -0.67 11.17 7.55
C TRP A 206 -1.09 10.07 8.53
N ILE A 207 -1.09 10.37 9.83
CA ILE A 207 -1.51 9.45 10.88
C ILE A 207 -3.02 9.21 10.76
N ASP A 208 -3.83 10.24 10.79
CA ASP A 208 -5.29 10.13 10.70
C ASP A 208 -5.73 9.54 9.37
N GLY A 209 -5.10 9.98 8.26
CA GLY A 209 -5.36 9.43 6.93
C GLY A 209 -5.01 7.93 6.83
N GLY A 210 -3.91 7.49 7.45
CA GLY A 210 -3.51 6.09 7.51
C GLY A 210 -4.44 5.23 8.36
N ILE A 211 -4.89 5.74 9.51
CA ILE A 211 -5.87 5.07 10.37
C ILE A 211 -7.20 4.91 9.63
N PHE A 212 -7.70 5.98 9.02
CA PHE A 212 -8.92 5.93 8.22
C PHE A 212 -8.80 4.97 7.04
N LEU A 213 -7.68 5.01 6.30
CA LEU A 213 -7.42 4.10 5.18
C LEU A 213 -7.47 2.63 5.63
N GLN A 214 -6.84 2.29 6.77
CA GLN A 214 -6.90 0.93 7.29
C GLN A 214 -8.34 0.53 7.64
N GLN A 215 -9.10 1.40 8.29
CA GLN A 215 -10.50 1.16 8.60
C GLN A 215 -11.34 0.99 7.34
N LEU A 216 -11.11 1.82 6.31
CA LEU A 216 -11.77 1.73 5.01
C LEU A 216 -11.53 0.36 4.34
N LEU A 217 -10.29 -0.12 4.34
CA LEU A 217 -9.95 -1.43 3.76
C LEU A 217 -10.63 -2.58 4.51
N LEU A 218 -10.73 -2.49 5.84
CA LEU A 218 -11.45 -3.47 6.66
C LEU A 218 -12.96 -3.40 6.41
N SER A 219 -13.51 -2.21 6.24
CA SER A 219 -14.95 -2.00 5.95
C SER A 219 -15.35 -2.58 4.58
N ILE A 220 -14.52 -2.36 3.56
CA ILE A 220 -14.70 -2.98 2.24
C ILE A 220 -14.71 -4.49 2.36
N HIS A 221 -13.72 -5.05 3.08
CA HIS A 221 -13.61 -6.50 3.29
C HIS A 221 -14.78 -7.08 4.11
N ALA A 222 -15.27 -6.34 5.11
CA ALA A 222 -16.40 -6.75 5.94
C ALA A 222 -17.70 -6.93 5.15
N LEU A 223 -17.88 -6.14 4.09
CA LEU A 223 -19.03 -6.22 3.20
C LEU A 223 -18.81 -7.17 2.01
N GLY A 224 -17.74 -7.95 2.04
CA GLY A 224 -17.46 -8.98 1.03
C GLY A 224 -16.86 -8.47 -0.26
N TRP A 225 -16.41 -7.20 -0.31
CA TRP A 225 -15.75 -6.62 -1.46
C TRP A 225 -14.22 -6.76 -1.36
N ALA A 226 -13.60 -6.89 -2.53
CA ALA A 226 -12.15 -6.91 -2.66
C ALA A 226 -11.60 -5.49 -2.85
N SER A 227 -10.36 -5.26 -2.39
CA SER A 227 -9.69 -3.97 -2.56
C SER A 227 -8.18 -4.08 -2.64
N CYS A 228 -7.57 -3.07 -3.25
CA CYS A 228 -6.13 -2.86 -3.22
C CYS A 228 -5.79 -1.39 -2.94
N PRO A 229 -5.08 -1.09 -1.84
CA PRO A 229 -4.50 0.23 -1.65
C PRO A 229 -3.35 0.43 -2.63
N MET A 230 -3.33 1.58 -3.28
CA MET A 230 -2.30 2.01 -4.22
C MET A 230 -1.73 3.34 -3.75
N ASN A 231 -0.47 3.33 -3.32
CA ASN A 231 0.17 4.54 -2.81
C ASN A 231 0.25 5.62 -3.90
N PHE A 232 0.18 6.87 -3.49
CA PHE A 232 0.41 8.01 -4.35
C PHE A 232 1.77 8.62 -4.04
N SER A 233 2.82 7.95 -4.51
CA SER A 233 4.21 8.41 -4.39
C SER A 233 4.56 9.29 -5.59
N ALA A 234 4.10 10.53 -5.57
CA ALA A 234 4.14 11.43 -6.70
C ALA A 234 5.01 12.66 -6.44
N THR A 235 5.53 13.24 -7.52
CA THR A 235 6.13 14.57 -7.48
C THR A 235 5.04 15.64 -7.28
N ASN A 236 5.43 16.83 -6.82
CA ASN A 236 4.51 17.96 -6.71
C ASN A 236 3.82 18.29 -8.05
N SER A 237 4.53 18.11 -9.17
CA SER A 237 3.96 18.29 -10.51
C SER A 237 2.84 17.31 -10.80
N GLN A 238 3.04 16.02 -10.49
CA GLN A 238 2.02 14.97 -10.66
C GLN A 238 0.84 15.21 -9.72
N ALA A 239 1.11 15.55 -8.45
CA ALA A 239 0.07 15.87 -7.47
C ALA A 239 -0.79 17.07 -7.92
N ASN A 240 -0.18 18.11 -8.46
CA ASN A 240 -0.90 19.27 -8.97
C ASN A 240 -1.74 18.95 -10.21
N LYS A 241 -1.26 18.06 -11.09
CA LYS A 241 -2.06 17.57 -12.23
C LYS A 241 -3.27 16.80 -11.75
N LEU A 242 -3.08 15.91 -10.78
CA LEU A 242 -4.19 15.14 -10.21
C LEU A 242 -5.20 16.05 -9.49
N ARG A 243 -4.74 17.04 -8.71
CA ARG A 243 -5.63 18.00 -8.05
C ARG A 243 -6.53 18.72 -9.07
N LYS A 244 -5.96 19.18 -10.17
CA LYS A 244 -6.73 19.83 -11.25
C LYS A 244 -7.69 18.88 -11.92
N LEU A 245 -7.26 17.65 -12.23
CA LEU A 245 -8.08 16.64 -12.90
C LEU A 245 -9.26 16.20 -12.04
N ALA A 246 -9.00 15.93 -10.77
CA ALA A 246 -9.96 15.32 -9.83
C ALA A 246 -10.71 16.35 -8.95
N GLY A 247 -10.52 17.66 -9.17
CA GLY A 247 -11.15 18.72 -8.37
C GLY A 247 -10.75 18.67 -6.89
N ILE A 248 -9.51 18.24 -6.58
CA ILE A 248 -8.99 18.16 -5.20
C ILE A 248 -8.38 19.52 -4.87
N ALA A 249 -8.84 20.13 -3.78
CA ALA A 249 -8.34 21.42 -3.33
C ALA A 249 -6.87 21.33 -2.88
N ASP A 250 -6.16 22.44 -2.88
CA ASP A 250 -4.76 22.52 -2.46
C ASP A 250 -4.55 22.26 -0.96
N TYR A 251 -5.59 22.51 -0.16
CA TYR A 251 -5.62 22.19 1.26
C TYR A 251 -5.97 20.73 1.59
N GLU A 252 -6.21 19.89 0.60
CA GLU A 252 -6.43 18.46 0.80
C GLU A 252 -5.15 17.68 0.50
N GLU A 253 -4.66 16.94 1.46
CA GLU A 253 -3.54 16.03 1.23
C GLU A 253 -4.03 14.70 0.69
N ILE A 254 -3.41 14.23 -0.39
CA ILE A 254 -3.78 12.96 -1.04
C ILE A 254 -3.07 11.84 -0.30
N ILE A 255 -3.84 10.96 0.34
CA ILE A 255 -3.31 9.89 1.19
C ILE A 255 -3.03 8.63 0.38
N CYS A 256 -4.04 8.14 -0.34
CA CYS A 256 -3.94 6.86 -1.05
C CYS A 256 -5.07 6.72 -2.08
N PHE A 257 -4.84 5.90 -3.10
CA PHE A 257 -5.91 5.37 -3.94
C PHE A 257 -6.31 3.98 -3.45
N VAL A 258 -7.57 3.61 -3.66
CA VAL A 258 -8.06 2.27 -3.37
C VAL A 258 -8.90 1.80 -4.54
N SER A 259 -8.48 0.73 -5.21
CA SER A 259 -9.33 0.02 -6.15
C SER A 259 -10.29 -0.89 -5.41
N VAL A 260 -11.55 -0.94 -5.84
CA VAL A 260 -12.61 -1.75 -5.23
C VAL A 260 -13.40 -2.48 -6.32
N GLY A 261 -13.72 -3.74 -6.06
CA GLY A 261 -14.53 -4.56 -6.94
C GLY A 261 -14.81 -5.95 -6.37
N GLU A 262 -15.48 -6.78 -7.15
CA GLU A 262 -15.58 -8.21 -6.86
C GLU A 262 -14.22 -8.88 -7.10
N GLU A 263 -13.83 -9.83 -6.25
CA GLU A 263 -12.60 -10.60 -6.45
C GLU A 263 -12.76 -11.57 -7.63
N ASP A 264 -11.82 -11.53 -8.58
CA ASP A 264 -11.68 -12.59 -9.57
C ASP A 264 -11.11 -13.84 -8.88
N ARG A 265 -11.94 -14.85 -8.71
CA ARG A 265 -11.61 -16.07 -7.95
C ARG A 265 -10.64 -16.99 -8.66
N ASP A 266 -10.44 -16.80 -9.96
CA ASP A 266 -9.49 -17.58 -10.75
C ASP A 266 -8.06 -17.06 -10.59
N ILE A 267 -7.89 -15.86 -10.02
CA ILE A 267 -6.61 -15.21 -9.80
C ILE A 267 -6.27 -15.19 -8.31
N VAL A 268 -5.18 -15.86 -7.96
CA VAL A 268 -4.70 -15.91 -6.58
C VAL A 268 -4.00 -14.60 -6.19
N PRO A 269 -4.45 -13.88 -5.16
CA PRO A 269 -3.76 -12.68 -4.68
C PRO A 269 -2.36 -13.00 -4.16
N ALA A 270 -1.45 -12.02 -4.25
CA ALA A 270 -0.11 -12.14 -3.67
C ALA A 270 -0.20 -12.42 -2.15
N PRO A 271 0.56 -13.39 -1.64
CA PRO A 271 0.48 -13.79 -0.23
C PRO A 271 0.89 -12.69 0.73
N SER A 272 1.82 -11.84 0.33
CA SER A 272 2.32 -10.70 1.12
C SER A 272 2.62 -11.10 2.56
N LEU A 273 3.57 -12.02 2.75
CA LEU A 273 3.93 -12.60 4.03
C LEU A 273 4.23 -11.53 5.09
N ARG A 274 3.90 -11.83 6.34
CA ARG A 274 4.08 -10.91 7.45
C ARG A 274 5.34 -11.24 8.24
N LYS A 275 5.91 -10.20 8.86
CA LYS A 275 7.03 -10.38 9.80
C LYS A 275 6.55 -11.17 11.01
N PRO A 276 7.43 -12.02 11.60
CA PRO A 276 7.14 -12.64 12.88
C PRO A 276 7.03 -11.59 14.00
N VAL A 277 6.23 -11.91 15.02
CA VAL A 277 5.93 -10.99 16.13
C VAL A 277 7.20 -10.48 16.79
N GLN A 278 8.23 -11.34 16.92
CA GLN A 278 9.51 -11.04 17.57
C GLN A 278 10.33 -9.95 16.85
N GLU A 279 10.08 -9.73 15.55
CA GLU A 279 10.72 -8.64 14.80
C GLU A 279 10.00 -7.30 14.99
N VAL A 280 8.78 -7.32 15.51
CA VAL A 280 7.91 -6.14 15.64
C VAL A 280 7.76 -5.72 17.10
N LEU A 281 7.50 -6.68 17.99
CA LEU A 281 7.31 -6.44 19.42
C LEU A 281 8.65 -6.32 20.15
N ARG A 282 8.81 -5.23 20.89
CA ARG A 282 9.90 -5.04 21.86
C ARG A 282 9.28 -4.72 23.21
N ILE A 283 9.63 -5.51 24.23
CA ILE A 283 9.21 -5.26 25.61
C ILE A 283 10.41 -4.59 26.30
N GLU A 284 10.32 -3.30 26.53
CA GLU A 284 11.42 -2.47 27.02
C GLU A 284 11.19 -2.09 28.50
N LYS A 285 12.31 -1.95 29.22
CA LYS A 285 12.32 -1.29 30.55
C LYS A 285 13.12 0.00 30.42
N LEU A 286 12.62 1.07 31.00
CA LEU A 286 13.39 2.32 31.07
C LEU A 286 14.68 2.04 31.84
N ARG A 287 15.78 2.54 31.32
CA ARG A 287 17.04 2.58 32.08
C ARG A 287 16.90 3.69 33.10
N ASN A 288 17.06 3.34 34.40
CA ASN A 288 17.16 4.33 35.49
C ASN A 288 18.41 5.17 35.31
#